data_bc662e3639755ba295b2135f86846393
#
_entry.id   bc662e3639755ba295b2135f86846393
#
_cell.length_a   1.000
_cell.length_b   1.000
_cell.length_c   1.000
_cell.angle_alpha   90.00
_cell.angle_beta   90.00
_cell.angle_gamma   90.00
#
_symmetry.space_group_name_H-M   'P 1'
#
loop_
_entity.id
_entity.type
_entity.pdbx_description
1 polymer ?
#
loop_
_entity_poly.entity_id
_entity_poly.type
_entity_poly.pdbx_seq_one_letter_code
_entity_poly.pdbx_strand_id
1 'polypeptide(L)'
;MMKLLFALALIAYIASVWGTFTNMRSIQEHAEMNIEQRIDEAVAPLREKIRDLEQSFSQKYPPVKFLSEKDRKRILITGGAGFVGSHLTDKLMMDGHEVTVVDNFFTGRKRNVEHWIGHENFELINHDVVEPLYIEVDQIYHLASPASPPNYMYNPIKTLKTNTIGTLNMLGLAKRVGARLLLASTSEVYGDPEVHPQNEEYWGHVNPIGPRACYDEGKRVAETMCYAYMKQEGVEVRVARIFNTFGSRMHMNDGRVVSNFILQALQGEPLTVYGTGSQTRAFQYV
;
A
#
# COMPACT_ATOMS: atom_id res chain seq x y z
N MET A 1 37.10 32.51 -81.08
CA MET A 1 38.08 32.45 -80.00
C MET A 1 37.63 33.10 -78.71
N MET A 2 37.11 34.33 -78.71
CA MET A 2 36.68 35.07 -77.48
C MET A 2 35.56 34.42 -76.73
N LYS A 3 34.54 33.82 -77.37
CA LYS A 3 33.42 33.11 -76.71
C LYS A 3 33.87 31.85 -75.98
N LEU A 4 34.90 31.15 -76.48
CA LEU A 4 35.42 29.94 -75.84
C LEU A 4 36.21 30.27 -74.55
N LEU A 5 37.02 31.35 -74.62
CA LEU A 5 37.73 31.86 -73.43
C LEU A 5 36.81 32.35 -72.35
N PHE A 6 35.70 32.99 -72.69
CA PHE A 6 34.69 33.44 -71.74
C PHE A 6 33.93 32.24 -71.03
N ALA A 7 33.63 31.20 -71.83
CA ALA A 7 33.02 29.99 -71.31
C ALA A 7 33.94 29.23 -70.34
N LEU A 8 35.24 29.12 -70.66
CA LEU A 8 36.23 28.52 -69.78
C LEU A 8 36.49 29.30 -68.51
N ALA A 9 36.51 30.66 -68.58
CA ALA A 9 36.60 31.51 -67.41
C ALA A 9 35.40 31.40 -66.51
N LEU A 10 34.18 31.31 -67.09
CA LEU A 10 32.93 31.11 -66.31
C LEU A 10 32.86 29.74 -65.58
N ILE A 11 33.30 28.68 -66.30
CA ILE A 11 33.38 27.33 -65.70
C ILE A 11 34.41 27.31 -64.57
N ALA A 12 35.59 27.94 -64.74
CA ALA A 12 36.57 28.03 -63.64
C ALA A 12 36.08 28.82 -62.44
N TYR A 13 35.36 29.92 -62.70
CA TYR A 13 34.72 30.70 -61.60
C TYR A 13 33.63 29.89 -60.85
N ILE A 14 32.74 29.19 -61.56
CA ILE A 14 31.72 28.34 -60.99
C ILE A 14 32.38 27.21 -60.18
N ALA A 15 33.45 26.57 -60.72
CA ALA A 15 34.17 25.53 -59.99
C ALA A 15 34.85 26.06 -58.68
N SER A 16 35.42 27.28 -58.76
CA SER A 16 36.00 27.95 -57.58
C SER A 16 34.95 28.28 -56.52
N VAL A 17 33.80 28.82 -56.90
CA VAL A 17 32.71 29.14 -56.04
C VAL A 17 32.11 27.86 -55.37
N TRP A 18 31.96 26.78 -56.20
CA TRP A 18 31.52 25.49 -55.72
C TRP A 18 32.50 24.86 -54.70
N GLY A 19 33.79 24.94 -55.00
CA GLY A 19 34.88 24.46 -54.13
C GLY A 19 34.92 25.21 -52.78
N THR A 20 34.71 26.54 -52.79
CA THR A 20 34.62 27.33 -51.54
C THR A 20 33.35 26.98 -50.74
N PHE A 21 32.22 26.76 -51.43
CA PHE A 21 30.96 26.38 -50.79
C PHE A 21 31.03 24.98 -50.11
N THR A 22 31.63 24.00 -50.82
CA THR A 22 31.86 22.66 -50.27
C THR A 22 32.81 22.67 -49.08
N ASN A 23 33.85 23.51 -49.13
CA ASN A 23 34.84 23.65 -48.07
C ASN A 23 34.21 24.32 -46.82
N MET A 24 33.38 25.39 -47.03
CA MET A 24 32.66 26.02 -45.94
C MET A 24 31.66 25.05 -45.26
N ARG A 25 30.95 24.23 -46.04
CA ARG A 25 30.03 23.22 -45.53
C ARG A 25 30.76 22.15 -44.70
N SER A 26 31.91 21.67 -45.20
CA SER A 26 32.74 20.71 -44.44
C SER A 26 33.28 21.30 -43.13
N ILE A 27 33.67 22.57 -43.12
CA ILE A 27 34.12 23.26 -41.90
C ILE A 27 32.99 23.41 -40.92
N GLN A 28 31.77 23.72 -41.38
CA GLN A 28 30.58 23.84 -40.51
C GLN A 28 30.19 22.49 -39.94
N GLU A 29 30.15 21.42 -40.73
CA GLU A 29 29.86 20.06 -40.28
C GLU A 29 30.90 19.58 -39.24
N HIS A 30 32.17 19.89 -39.41
CA HIS A 30 33.22 19.58 -38.42
C HIS A 30 33.10 20.42 -37.15
N ALA A 31 32.66 21.67 -37.25
CA ALA A 31 32.43 22.52 -36.09
C ALA A 31 31.22 22.06 -35.27
N GLU A 32 30.13 21.68 -35.94
CA GLU A 32 28.95 21.14 -35.30
C GLU A 32 29.24 19.81 -34.58
N MET A 33 29.96 18.88 -35.24
CA MET A 33 30.40 17.61 -34.67
C MET A 33 31.32 17.80 -33.45
N ASN A 34 32.20 18.80 -33.49
CA ASN A 34 33.08 19.14 -32.36
C ASN A 34 32.30 19.71 -31.16
N ILE A 35 31.26 20.49 -31.44
CA ILE A 35 30.37 21.06 -30.39
C ILE A 35 29.55 19.95 -29.75
N GLU A 36 28.93 19.04 -30.52
CA GLU A 36 28.19 17.90 -30.01
C GLU A 36 29.06 16.99 -29.14
N GLN A 37 30.28 16.67 -29.61
CA GLN A 37 31.23 15.86 -28.87
C GLN A 37 31.58 16.53 -27.50
N ARG A 38 31.85 17.84 -27.51
CA ARG A 38 32.15 18.60 -26.29
C ARG A 38 30.96 18.68 -25.32
N ILE A 39 29.73 18.76 -25.84
CA ILE A 39 28.53 18.72 -25.05
C ILE A 39 28.37 17.33 -24.43
N ASP A 40 28.54 16.27 -25.20
CA ASP A 40 28.44 14.90 -24.67
C ASP A 40 29.52 14.60 -23.62
N GLU A 41 30.76 15.04 -23.84
CA GLU A 41 31.84 14.92 -22.85
C GLU A 41 31.57 15.72 -21.58
N ALA A 42 30.96 16.89 -21.69
CA ALA A 42 30.58 17.72 -20.53
C ALA A 42 29.36 17.15 -19.76
N VAL A 43 28.43 16.52 -20.45
CA VAL A 43 27.19 15.96 -19.89
C VAL A 43 27.37 14.52 -19.38
N ALA A 44 28.34 13.76 -19.89
CA ALA A 44 28.61 12.37 -19.50
C ALA A 44 28.75 12.18 -17.97
N PRO A 45 29.54 12.98 -17.23
CA PRO A 45 29.67 12.82 -15.77
C PRO A 45 28.38 13.15 -15.02
N LEU A 46 27.52 14.02 -15.57
CA LEU A 46 26.21 14.32 -14.98
C LEU A 46 25.25 13.15 -15.20
N ARG A 47 25.25 12.55 -16.39
CA ARG A 47 24.43 11.35 -16.67
C ARG A 47 24.84 10.16 -15.79
N GLU A 48 26.13 9.96 -15.57
CA GLU A 48 26.65 8.93 -14.66
C GLU A 48 26.21 9.17 -13.23
N LYS A 49 26.34 10.41 -12.75
CA LYS A 49 25.93 10.79 -11.40
C LYS A 49 24.41 10.67 -11.19
N ILE A 50 23.60 10.99 -12.20
CA ILE A 50 22.14 10.78 -12.19
C ILE A 50 21.85 9.28 -12.11
N ARG A 51 22.53 8.44 -12.91
CA ARG A 51 22.36 6.98 -12.88
C ARG A 51 22.74 6.37 -11.53
N ASP A 52 23.83 6.82 -10.92
CA ASP A 52 24.25 6.38 -9.58
C ASP A 52 23.24 6.79 -8.50
N LEU A 53 22.70 8.00 -8.59
CA LEU A 53 21.63 8.46 -7.72
C LEU A 53 20.36 7.63 -7.91
N GLU A 54 19.92 7.41 -9.14
CA GLU A 54 18.75 6.55 -9.45
C GLU A 54 18.94 5.13 -8.94
N GLN A 55 20.14 4.53 -9.11
CA GLN A 55 20.45 3.21 -8.55
C GLN A 55 20.46 3.22 -7.01
N SER A 56 21.01 4.25 -6.37
CA SER A 56 21.00 4.36 -4.92
C SER A 56 19.61 4.54 -4.35
N PHE A 57 18.72 5.26 -5.03
CA PHE A 57 17.31 5.40 -4.66
C PHE A 57 16.51 4.12 -4.92
N SER A 58 16.74 3.42 -6.03
CA SER A 58 16.02 2.18 -6.35
C SER A 58 16.41 1.01 -5.45
N GLN A 59 17.61 1.03 -4.83
CA GLN A 59 18.05 0.01 -3.87
C GLN A 59 17.50 0.23 -2.46
N LYS A 60 17.07 1.46 -2.11
CA LYS A 60 16.62 1.79 -0.74
C LYS A 60 15.19 1.32 -0.50
N TYR A 61 14.32 1.34 -1.49
CA TYR A 61 12.91 1.00 -1.37
C TYR A 61 12.51 -0.05 -2.41
N PRO A 62 11.44 -0.84 -2.15
CA PRO A 62 10.84 -1.66 -3.20
C PRO A 62 10.41 -0.80 -4.41
N PRO A 63 10.34 -1.37 -5.63
CA PRO A 63 9.96 -0.60 -6.81
C PRO A 63 8.53 -0.05 -6.68
N VAL A 64 8.39 1.27 -6.87
CA VAL A 64 7.12 2.00 -6.77
C VAL A 64 6.71 2.46 -8.17
N LYS A 65 5.45 2.25 -8.55
CA LYS A 65 4.89 2.78 -9.80
C LYS A 65 4.78 4.30 -9.72
N PHE A 66 5.11 4.99 -10.79
CA PHE A 66 4.83 6.41 -10.90
C PHE A 66 3.34 6.63 -11.23
N LEU A 67 2.65 7.41 -10.40
CA LEU A 67 1.31 7.89 -10.67
C LEU A 67 1.32 9.41 -10.80
N SER A 68 0.50 9.93 -11.73
CA SER A 68 0.24 11.36 -11.79
C SER A 68 -0.48 11.83 -10.52
N GLU A 69 -0.42 13.11 -10.19
CA GLU A 69 -1.14 13.68 -9.03
C GLU A 69 -2.66 13.42 -9.09
N LYS A 70 -3.24 13.38 -10.30
CA LYS A 70 -4.65 13.09 -10.50
C LYS A 70 -5.02 11.66 -10.14
N ASP A 71 -4.13 10.70 -10.40
CA ASP A 71 -4.38 9.27 -10.23
C ASP A 71 -3.93 8.78 -8.85
N ARG A 72 -2.94 9.47 -8.24
CA ARG A 72 -2.43 9.19 -6.91
C ARG A 72 -3.47 9.53 -5.84
N LYS A 73 -3.75 8.59 -4.94
CA LYS A 73 -4.67 8.75 -3.81
C LYS A 73 -3.89 8.87 -2.50
N ARG A 74 -4.39 9.72 -1.61
CA ARG A 74 -3.96 9.77 -0.21
C ARG A 74 -4.75 8.74 0.56
N ILE A 75 -4.07 7.75 1.12
CA ILE A 75 -4.69 6.57 1.72
C ILE A 75 -4.28 6.44 3.17
N LEU A 76 -5.27 6.39 4.07
CA LEU A 76 -5.07 6.07 5.47
C LEU A 76 -5.26 4.58 5.72
N ILE A 77 -4.30 3.94 6.36
CA ILE A 77 -4.41 2.54 6.82
C ILE A 77 -4.27 2.52 8.35
N THR A 78 -5.36 2.32 9.06
CA THR A 78 -5.28 2.09 10.52
C THR A 78 -4.97 0.63 10.80
N GLY A 79 -4.08 0.36 11.75
CA GLY A 79 -3.53 -0.99 11.94
C GLY A 79 -2.57 -1.43 10.83
N GLY A 80 -1.99 -0.45 10.12
CA GLY A 80 -1.13 -0.70 8.95
C GLY A 80 0.23 -1.35 9.28
N ALA A 81 0.68 -1.31 10.53
CA ALA A 81 1.87 -2.04 10.99
C ALA A 81 1.55 -3.48 11.46
N GLY A 82 0.27 -3.88 11.41
CA GLY A 82 -0.20 -5.23 11.72
C GLY A 82 0.09 -6.25 10.61
N PHE A 83 -0.44 -7.47 10.78
CA PHE A 83 -0.26 -8.57 9.83
C PHE A 83 -0.84 -8.21 8.43
N VAL A 84 -2.16 -8.10 8.32
CA VAL A 84 -2.81 -7.81 7.03
C VAL A 84 -2.51 -6.38 6.56
N GLY A 85 -2.52 -5.41 7.50
CA GLY A 85 -2.29 -4.00 7.18
C GLY A 85 -0.95 -3.74 6.53
N SER A 86 0.11 -4.43 6.94
CA SER A 86 1.45 -4.22 6.35
C SER A 86 1.59 -4.76 4.93
N HIS A 87 0.88 -5.83 4.59
CA HIS A 87 0.82 -6.32 3.20
C HIS A 87 0.02 -5.36 2.30
N LEU A 88 -1.09 -4.82 2.84
CA LEU A 88 -1.85 -3.80 2.13
C LEU A 88 -1.03 -2.51 1.94
N THR A 89 -0.27 -2.11 2.96
CA THR A 89 0.66 -0.98 2.89
C THR A 89 1.66 -1.17 1.75
N ASP A 90 2.32 -2.34 1.69
CA ASP A 90 3.27 -2.65 0.61
C ASP A 90 2.59 -2.56 -0.76
N LYS A 91 1.42 -3.16 -0.90
CA LYS A 91 0.69 -3.16 -2.18
C LYS A 91 0.37 -1.74 -2.65
N LEU A 92 -0.17 -0.90 -1.77
CA LEU A 92 -0.58 0.45 -2.12
C LEU A 92 0.62 1.38 -2.36
N MET A 93 1.71 1.21 -1.61
CA MET A 93 2.98 1.90 -1.85
C MET A 93 3.57 1.51 -3.21
N MET A 94 3.69 0.20 -3.51
CA MET A 94 4.18 -0.27 -4.81
C MET A 94 3.29 0.17 -5.98
N ASP A 95 1.99 0.34 -5.76
CA ASP A 95 1.07 0.88 -6.77
C ASP A 95 1.21 2.40 -6.97
N GLY A 96 2.02 3.09 -6.15
CA GLY A 96 2.38 4.51 -6.33
C GLY A 96 1.46 5.49 -5.61
N HIS A 97 0.66 5.03 -4.64
CA HIS A 97 -0.19 5.88 -3.81
C HIS A 97 0.59 6.53 -2.66
N GLU A 98 0.03 7.57 -2.09
CA GLU A 98 0.49 8.19 -0.85
C GLU A 98 -0.18 7.49 0.33
N VAL A 99 0.61 6.89 1.22
CA VAL A 99 0.09 6.01 2.28
C VAL A 99 0.51 6.52 3.66
N THR A 100 -0.48 6.86 4.47
CA THR A 100 -0.31 7.14 5.90
C THR A 100 -0.75 5.92 6.70
N VAL A 101 0.17 5.34 7.45
CA VAL A 101 -0.09 4.23 8.38
C VAL A 101 -0.27 4.76 9.78
N VAL A 102 -1.38 4.39 10.42
CA VAL A 102 -1.67 4.68 11.83
C VAL A 102 -1.73 3.39 12.62
N ASP A 103 -0.91 3.29 13.67
CA ASP A 103 -0.86 2.10 14.54
C ASP A 103 -0.41 2.51 15.95
N ASN A 104 -0.95 1.89 16.99
CA ASN A 104 -0.52 2.08 18.38
C ASN A 104 0.48 1.02 18.84
N PHE A 105 0.87 0.12 17.92
CA PHE A 105 1.80 -1.00 18.11
C PHE A 105 1.43 -1.98 19.23
N PHE A 106 0.14 -2.09 19.57
CA PHE A 106 -0.32 -3.09 20.55
C PHE A 106 -0.08 -4.52 20.02
N THR A 107 -0.42 -4.78 18.75
CA THR A 107 -0.14 -6.03 18.04
C THR A 107 0.70 -5.83 16.80
N GLY A 108 0.66 -4.64 16.23
CA GLY A 108 1.48 -4.22 15.11
C GLY A 108 2.96 -4.11 15.46
N ARG A 109 3.82 -4.16 14.46
CA ARG A 109 5.28 -4.07 14.63
C ARG A 109 5.87 -3.10 13.63
N LYS A 110 6.63 -2.12 14.11
CA LYS A 110 7.30 -1.13 13.25
C LYS A 110 8.11 -1.78 12.12
N ARG A 111 8.80 -2.90 12.41
CA ARG A 111 9.58 -3.66 11.42
C ARG A 111 8.78 -4.13 10.19
N ASN A 112 7.45 -4.26 10.31
CA ASN A 112 6.61 -4.69 9.19
C ASN A 112 6.49 -3.64 8.09
N VAL A 113 6.77 -2.36 8.41
CA VAL A 113 6.65 -1.21 7.50
C VAL A 113 7.90 -0.32 7.49
N GLU A 114 8.96 -0.67 8.26
CA GLU A 114 10.16 0.15 8.41
C GLU A 114 10.93 0.38 7.10
N HIS A 115 10.80 -0.56 6.15
CA HIS A 115 11.40 -0.46 4.82
C HIS A 115 10.80 0.68 3.97
N TRP A 116 9.66 1.28 4.38
CA TRP A 116 9.08 2.46 3.74
C TRP A 116 9.46 3.76 4.44
N ILE A 117 10.02 3.72 5.65
CA ILE A 117 10.34 4.93 6.42
C ILE A 117 11.37 5.80 5.68
N GLY A 118 10.98 7.05 5.41
CA GLY A 118 11.75 8.03 4.66
C GLY A 118 11.44 8.06 3.16
N HIS A 119 10.51 7.21 2.67
CA HIS A 119 9.95 7.37 1.33
C HIS A 119 9.00 8.57 1.31
N GLU A 120 9.04 9.40 0.26
CA GLU A 120 8.26 10.64 0.15
C GLU A 120 6.74 10.44 0.23
N ASN A 121 6.23 9.29 -0.23
CA ASN A 121 4.81 8.94 -0.23
C ASN A 121 4.39 8.12 1.01
N PHE A 122 5.25 7.99 2.03
CA PHE A 122 4.97 7.17 3.20
C PHE A 122 5.06 7.95 4.50
N GLU A 123 4.03 7.84 5.32
CA GLU A 123 4.02 8.37 6.69
C GLU A 123 3.59 7.32 7.70
N LEU A 124 4.28 7.28 8.85
CA LEU A 124 3.95 6.39 9.97
C LEU A 124 3.63 7.22 11.21
N ILE A 125 2.38 7.14 11.68
CA ILE A 125 1.88 7.87 12.84
C ILE A 125 1.61 6.89 13.98
N ASN A 126 2.28 7.09 15.12
CA ASN A 126 1.95 6.37 16.35
C ASN A 126 0.71 7.01 16.99
N HIS A 127 -0.44 6.36 16.87
CA HIS A 127 -1.71 6.90 17.37
C HIS A 127 -2.71 5.79 17.65
N ASP A 128 -3.54 5.99 18.66
CA ASP A 128 -4.63 5.09 18.99
C ASP A 128 -5.95 5.58 18.40
N VAL A 129 -6.60 4.74 17.59
CA VAL A 129 -7.84 5.09 16.88
C VAL A 129 -9.02 5.44 17.79
N VAL A 130 -8.96 5.13 19.08
CA VAL A 130 -9.99 5.57 20.03
C VAL A 130 -9.95 7.08 20.30
N GLU A 131 -8.84 7.71 19.95
CA GLU A 131 -8.70 9.16 19.96
C GLU A 131 -8.98 9.72 18.55
N PRO A 132 -9.61 10.90 18.43
CA PRO A 132 -9.86 11.52 17.13
C PRO A 132 -8.57 11.79 16.35
N LEU A 133 -8.60 11.55 15.05
CA LEU A 133 -7.53 11.88 14.11
C LEU A 133 -8.06 12.87 13.04
N TYR A 134 -7.27 13.91 12.78
CA TYR A 134 -7.60 14.91 11.77
C TYR A 134 -6.53 14.93 10.69
N ILE A 135 -6.86 14.35 9.52
CA ILE A 135 -5.99 14.23 8.37
C ILE A 135 -6.83 14.33 7.09
N GLU A 136 -6.23 14.77 6.00
CA GLU A 136 -6.88 14.84 4.69
C GLU A 136 -6.52 13.63 3.85
N VAL A 137 -7.51 12.78 3.54
CA VAL A 137 -7.33 11.54 2.78
C VAL A 137 -8.51 11.29 1.83
N ASP A 138 -8.26 10.48 0.80
CA ASP A 138 -9.27 10.11 -0.20
C ASP A 138 -9.88 8.73 0.11
N GLN A 139 -9.11 7.87 0.81
CA GLN A 139 -9.55 6.52 1.17
C GLN A 139 -9.06 6.14 2.57
N ILE A 140 -9.88 5.39 3.30
CA ILE A 140 -9.57 4.86 4.63
C ILE A 140 -9.74 3.34 4.61
N TYR A 141 -8.67 2.63 4.94
CA TYR A 141 -8.71 1.20 5.23
C TYR A 141 -8.62 1.02 6.75
N HIS A 142 -9.75 0.71 7.38
CA HIS A 142 -9.83 0.59 8.83
C HIS A 142 -9.63 -0.86 9.27
N LEU A 143 -8.35 -1.21 9.58
CA LEU A 143 -7.93 -2.54 10.00
C LEU A 143 -7.52 -2.60 11.48
N ALA A 144 -7.45 -1.47 12.17
CA ALA A 144 -7.04 -1.40 13.58
C ALA A 144 -8.01 -2.19 14.49
N SER A 145 -7.57 -3.33 14.95
CA SER A 145 -8.27 -4.18 15.93
C SER A 145 -7.34 -5.27 16.45
N PRO A 146 -7.36 -5.59 17.74
CA PRO A 146 -6.82 -6.86 18.22
C PRO A 146 -7.63 -8.01 17.60
N ALA A 147 -7.00 -8.85 16.78
CA ALA A 147 -7.72 -9.84 15.97
C ALA A 147 -7.44 -11.29 16.34
N SER A 148 -6.55 -11.56 17.30
CA SER A 148 -6.27 -12.91 17.78
C SER A 148 -6.83 -13.13 19.18
N PRO A 149 -7.32 -14.35 19.50
CA PRO A 149 -7.92 -14.67 20.79
C PRO A 149 -7.10 -14.26 22.01
N PRO A 150 -5.79 -14.55 22.07
CA PRO A 150 -4.98 -14.11 23.21
C PRO A 150 -4.97 -12.59 23.40
N ASN A 151 -4.95 -11.82 22.30
CA ASN A 151 -4.83 -10.38 22.36
C ASN A 151 -6.15 -9.68 22.71
N TYR A 152 -7.27 -10.06 22.07
CA TYR A 152 -8.55 -9.39 22.37
C TYR A 152 -9.14 -9.81 23.71
N MET A 153 -8.83 -11.03 24.21
CA MET A 153 -9.25 -11.47 25.54
C MET A 153 -8.39 -10.88 26.68
N TYR A 154 -7.15 -10.50 26.38
CA TYR A 154 -6.26 -9.86 27.37
C TYR A 154 -6.80 -8.52 27.85
N ASN A 155 -7.36 -7.71 26.97
CA ASN A 155 -7.99 -6.43 27.32
C ASN A 155 -9.31 -6.24 26.57
N PRO A 156 -10.41 -6.87 27.05
CA PRO A 156 -11.69 -6.87 26.37
C PRO A 156 -12.32 -5.48 26.26
N ILE A 157 -12.16 -4.63 27.27
CA ILE A 157 -12.68 -3.26 27.25
C ILE A 157 -11.98 -2.45 26.15
N LYS A 158 -10.65 -2.56 26.04
CA LYS A 158 -9.90 -1.87 24.99
C LYS A 158 -10.28 -2.38 23.61
N THR A 159 -10.50 -3.68 23.48
CA THR A 159 -10.96 -4.30 22.22
C THR A 159 -12.31 -3.73 21.80
N LEU A 160 -13.27 -3.66 22.70
CA LEU A 160 -14.57 -3.02 22.44
C LEU A 160 -14.40 -1.56 22.01
N LYS A 161 -13.65 -0.76 22.77
CA LYS A 161 -13.40 0.65 22.44
C LYS A 161 -12.77 0.80 21.05
N THR A 162 -11.78 -0.02 20.72
CA THR A 162 -11.11 0.04 19.42
C THR A 162 -12.09 -0.25 18.28
N ASN A 163 -12.91 -1.30 18.43
CA ASN A 163 -13.87 -1.69 17.39
C ASN A 163 -15.08 -0.75 17.29
N THR A 164 -15.47 -0.07 18.35
CA THR A 164 -16.64 0.82 18.36
C THR A 164 -16.23 2.30 18.23
N ILE A 165 -15.56 2.86 19.22
CA ILE A 165 -15.13 4.27 19.22
C ILE A 165 -14.13 4.52 18.07
N GLY A 166 -13.18 3.61 17.87
CA GLY A 166 -12.24 3.71 16.75
C GLY A 166 -12.94 3.74 15.39
N THR A 167 -13.92 2.87 15.19
CA THR A 167 -14.74 2.88 13.97
C THR A 167 -15.56 4.16 13.85
N LEU A 168 -16.14 4.63 14.94
CA LEU A 168 -16.89 5.89 14.97
C LEU A 168 -16.01 7.08 14.57
N ASN A 169 -14.78 7.16 15.09
CA ASN A 169 -13.81 8.20 14.73
C ASN A 169 -13.45 8.16 13.26
N MET A 170 -13.21 6.96 12.69
CA MET A 170 -12.89 6.80 11.28
C MET A 170 -14.06 7.12 10.34
N LEU A 171 -15.28 6.80 10.74
CA LEU A 171 -16.49 7.20 10.01
C LEU A 171 -16.71 8.72 10.06
N GLY A 172 -16.47 9.34 11.22
CA GLY A 172 -16.49 10.80 11.37
C GLY A 172 -15.45 11.49 10.50
N LEU A 173 -14.24 10.94 10.44
CA LEU A 173 -13.18 11.41 9.54
C LEU A 173 -13.62 11.25 8.07
N ALA A 174 -14.09 10.06 7.68
CA ALA A 174 -14.56 9.79 6.31
C ALA A 174 -15.66 10.77 5.88
N LYS A 175 -16.65 11.05 6.74
CA LYS A 175 -17.69 12.06 6.51
C LYS A 175 -17.08 13.44 6.32
N ARG A 176 -16.15 13.85 7.16
CA ARG A 176 -15.55 15.18 7.13
C ARG A 176 -14.80 15.45 5.83
N VAL A 177 -14.01 14.49 5.34
CA VAL A 177 -13.13 14.66 4.18
C VAL A 177 -13.72 14.09 2.88
N GLY A 178 -14.89 13.46 2.92
CA GLY A 178 -15.51 12.82 1.75
C GLY A 178 -14.80 11.53 1.32
N ALA A 179 -14.07 10.88 2.21
CA ALA A 179 -13.30 9.68 1.89
C ALA A 179 -14.19 8.43 1.83
N ARG A 180 -13.82 7.48 0.95
CA ARG A 180 -14.33 6.11 1.00
C ARG A 180 -13.71 5.37 2.16
N LEU A 181 -14.53 4.57 2.90
CA LEU A 181 -14.04 3.76 4.01
C LEU A 181 -14.25 2.27 3.74
N LEU A 182 -13.21 1.46 3.91
CA LEU A 182 -13.30 0.01 4.00
C LEU A 182 -13.09 -0.42 5.46
N LEU A 183 -14.08 -1.12 6.03
CA LEU A 183 -13.99 -1.77 7.33
C LEU A 183 -13.51 -3.21 7.16
N ALA A 184 -12.39 -3.56 7.80
CA ALA A 184 -12.02 -4.96 8.00
C ALA A 184 -12.90 -5.55 9.11
N SER A 185 -14.02 -6.17 8.72
CA SER A 185 -14.85 -7.00 9.55
C SER A 185 -14.32 -8.44 9.59
N THR A 186 -15.08 -9.39 10.05
CA THR A 186 -14.63 -10.74 10.33
C THR A 186 -15.74 -11.77 10.12
N SER A 187 -15.39 -13.02 9.82
CA SER A 187 -16.33 -14.14 9.89
C SER A 187 -16.92 -14.38 11.28
N GLU A 188 -16.29 -13.85 12.32
CA GLU A 188 -16.76 -14.00 13.71
C GLU A 188 -18.08 -13.26 13.98
N VAL A 189 -18.53 -12.37 13.09
CA VAL A 189 -19.87 -11.78 13.13
C VAL A 189 -20.97 -12.82 12.97
N TYR A 190 -20.63 -13.99 12.42
CA TYR A 190 -21.54 -15.14 12.32
C TYR A 190 -21.59 -16.00 13.60
N GLY A 191 -20.64 -15.82 14.51
CA GLY A 191 -20.57 -16.56 15.78
C GLY A 191 -20.33 -18.04 15.60
N ASP A 192 -21.17 -18.88 16.24
CA ASP A 192 -21.24 -20.34 16.03
C ASP A 192 -22.29 -20.66 14.94
N PRO A 193 -21.90 -20.68 13.66
CA PRO A 193 -22.84 -20.65 12.56
C PRO A 193 -23.54 -22.00 12.36
N GLU A 194 -24.86 -21.96 12.15
CA GLU A 194 -25.69 -23.11 11.79
C GLU A 194 -25.79 -23.30 10.26
N VAL A 195 -25.30 -22.30 9.48
CA VAL A 195 -25.34 -22.31 8.00
C VAL A 195 -23.93 -22.40 7.44
N HIS A 196 -23.72 -23.35 6.55
CA HIS A 196 -22.43 -23.58 5.87
C HIS A 196 -22.62 -23.81 4.35
N PRO A 197 -21.95 -23.06 3.47
CA PRO A 197 -21.14 -21.85 3.77
C PRO A 197 -22.02 -20.69 4.22
N GLN A 198 -21.45 -19.77 5.03
CA GLN A 198 -22.14 -18.55 5.45
C GLN A 198 -22.28 -17.61 4.26
N ASN A 199 -23.48 -17.12 4.01
CA ASN A 199 -23.76 -16.07 3.05
C ASN A 199 -23.86 -14.70 3.78
N GLU A 200 -23.84 -13.60 3.02
CA GLU A 200 -23.85 -12.26 3.59
C GLU A 200 -25.18 -11.89 4.29
N GLU A 201 -26.27 -12.56 3.94
CA GLU A 201 -27.59 -12.34 4.52
C GLU A 201 -27.79 -13.10 5.83
N TYR A 202 -26.93 -14.06 6.17
CA TYR A 202 -27.00 -14.80 7.41
C TYR A 202 -26.62 -13.91 8.60
N TRP A 203 -27.53 -13.79 9.58
CA TRP A 203 -27.36 -12.89 10.72
C TRP A 203 -26.38 -13.40 11.78
N GLY A 204 -26.11 -14.67 11.77
CA GLY A 204 -25.19 -15.31 12.71
C GLY A 204 -25.83 -15.69 14.05
N HIS A 205 -25.04 -16.42 14.85
CA HIS A 205 -25.40 -16.92 16.16
C HIS A 205 -24.26 -16.58 17.14
N VAL A 206 -24.23 -15.33 17.61
CA VAL A 206 -23.21 -14.78 18.50
C VAL A 206 -23.67 -14.82 19.95
N ASN A 207 -22.80 -15.27 20.87
CA ASN A 207 -23.03 -15.19 22.29
C ASN A 207 -22.56 -13.83 22.85
N PRO A 208 -23.48 -12.91 23.25
CA PRO A 208 -23.12 -11.55 23.66
C PRO A 208 -22.38 -11.47 25.01
N ILE A 209 -22.33 -12.55 25.77
CA ILE A 209 -21.64 -12.63 27.07
C ILE A 209 -20.50 -13.66 27.09
N GLY A 210 -20.22 -14.26 25.95
CA GLY A 210 -19.14 -15.24 25.81
C GLY A 210 -17.73 -14.62 25.91
N PRO A 211 -16.68 -15.43 26.07
CA PRO A 211 -15.32 -14.95 26.26
C PRO A 211 -14.78 -14.16 25.05
N ARG A 212 -15.42 -14.32 23.87
CA ARG A 212 -15.06 -13.63 22.63
C ARG A 212 -15.98 -12.44 22.32
N ALA A 213 -17.02 -12.22 23.12
CA ALA A 213 -18.05 -11.22 22.86
C ALA A 213 -17.49 -9.80 22.61
N CYS A 214 -16.39 -9.43 23.28
CA CYS A 214 -15.74 -8.13 23.08
C CYS A 214 -15.25 -7.89 21.64
N TYR A 215 -14.84 -8.94 20.95
CA TYR A 215 -14.43 -8.89 19.55
C TYR A 215 -15.63 -9.06 18.62
N ASP A 216 -16.40 -10.13 18.81
CA ASP A 216 -17.50 -10.50 17.93
C ASP A 216 -18.58 -9.40 17.90
N GLU A 217 -19.09 -8.97 19.05
CA GLU A 217 -20.06 -7.87 19.13
C GLU A 217 -19.46 -6.51 18.77
N GLY A 218 -18.17 -6.27 19.12
CA GLY A 218 -17.47 -5.06 18.69
C GLY A 218 -17.46 -4.90 17.17
N LYS A 219 -17.23 -5.99 16.43
CA LYS A 219 -17.26 -5.98 14.96
C LYS A 219 -18.69 -5.90 14.39
N ARG A 220 -19.67 -6.54 15.03
CA ARG A 220 -21.09 -6.41 14.64
C ARG A 220 -21.57 -4.96 14.78
N VAL A 221 -21.24 -4.29 15.88
CA VAL A 221 -21.54 -2.87 16.09
C VAL A 221 -20.82 -2.00 15.05
N ALA A 222 -19.55 -2.30 14.74
CA ALA A 222 -18.79 -1.57 13.69
C ALA A 222 -19.49 -1.66 12.32
N GLU A 223 -19.96 -2.84 11.91
CA GLU A 223 -20.76 -2.99 10.67
C GLU A 223 -22.05 -2.15 10.74
N THR A 224 -22.78 -2.22 11.85
CA THR A 224 -24.01 -1.43 12.05
C THR A 224 -23.74 0.07 11.91
N MET A 225 -22.65 0.58 12.51
CA MET A 225 -22.23 1.97 12.36
C MET A 225 -21.93 2.33 10.92
N CYS A 226 -21.22 1.47 10.18
CA CYS A 226 -20.92 1.66 8.76
C CYS A 226 -22.20 1.84 7.93
N TYR A 227 -23.18 0.96 8.10
CA TYR A 227 -24.45 1.04 7.39
C TYR A 227 -25.29 2.26 7.81
N ALA A 228 -25.24 2.64 9.09
CA ALA A 228 -25.91 3.84 9.60
C ALA A 228 -25.31 5.12 8.94
N TYR A 229 -23.98 5.25 8.93
CA TYR A 229 -23.31 6.38 8.27
C TYR A 229 -23.51 6.42 6.77
N MET A 230 -23.51 5.27 6.10
CA MET A 230 -23.84 5.18 4.68
C MET A 230 -25.25 5.69 4.40
N LYS A 231 -26.24 5.27 5.20
CA LYS A 231 -27.65 5.64 4.98
C LYS A 231 -27.96 7.06 5.39
N GLN A 232 -27.43 7.53 6.53
CA GLN A 232 -27.78 8.84 7.09
C GLN A 232 -26.90 9.96 6.53
N GLU A 233 -25.60 9.72 6.35
CA GLU A 233 -24.59 10.73 6.04
C GLU A 233 -23.99 10.59 4.63
N GLY A 234 -24.38 9.56 3.89
CA GLY A 234 -23.91 9.32 2.53
C GLY A 234 -22.44 8.89 2.43
N VAL A 235 -21.83 8.44 3.53
CA VAL A 235 -20.44 7.95 3.51
C VAL A 235 -20.34 6.71 2.63
N GLU A 236 -19.39 6.69 1.70
CA GLU A 236 -19.17 5.53 0.85
C GLU A 236 -18.40 4.45 1.62
N VAL A 237 -19.10 3.39 2.05
CA VAL A 237 -18.53 2.31 2.86
C VAL A 237 -18.44 1.01 2.09
N ARG A 238 -17.41 0.21 2.43
CA ARG A 238 -17.26 -1.21 2.08
C ARG A 238 -16.98 -1.98 3.36
N VAL A 239 -17.61 -3.15 3.50
CA VAL A 239 -17.40 -4.05 4.65
C VAL A 239 -16.86 -5.37 4.13
N ALA A 240 -15.68 -5.77 4.61
CA ALA A 240 -15.04 -7.03 4.25
C ALA A 240 -15.05 -7.98 5.46
N ARG A 241 -15.86 -9.05 5.43
CA ARG A 241 -15.86 -10.12 6.43
C ARG A 241 -14.74 -11.08 6.16
N ILE A 242 -13.58 -10.83 6.76
CA ILE A 242 -12.36 -11.60 6.56
C ILE A 242 -12.44 -12.91 7.36
N PHE A 243 -12.13 -14.03 6.71
CA PHE A 243 -12.07 -15.36 7.33
C PHE A 243 -10.65 -15.63 7.89
N ASN A 244 -10.27 -16.91 8.08
CA ASN A 244 -9.00 -17.27 8.71
C ASN A 244 -7.83 -17.00 7.76
N THR A 245 -7.23 -15.84 7.88
CA THR A 245 -6.09 -15.44 7.08
C THR A 245 -4.79 -15.89 7.74
N PHE A 246 -3.84 -16.39 6.95
CA PHE A 246 -2.51 -16.80 7.38
C PHE A 246 -1.45 -16.33 6.38
N GLY A 247 -0.18 -16.30 6.80
CA GLY A 247 0.93 -15.93 5.92
C GLY A 247 2.08 -15.25 6.64
N SER A 248 3.00 -14.71 5.87
CA SER A 248 4.17 -13.99 6.40
C SER A 248 3.76 -12.79 7.27
N ARG A 249 4.61 -12.39 8.22
CA ARG A 249 4.36 -11.34 9.23
C ARG A 249 3.25 -11.65 10.24
N MET A 250 2.60 -12.81 10.16
CA MET A 250 1.70 -13.27 11.22
C MET A 250 2.50 -13.48 12.51
N HIS A 251 1.92 -13.12 13.65
CA HIS A 251 2.61 -13.31 14.93
C HIS A 251 2.73 -14.81 15.23
N MET A 252 3.91 -15.31 15.63
CA MET A 252 4.11 -16.73 15.93
C MET A 252 3.17 -17.23 17.06
N ASN A 253 2.99 -16.40 18.09
CA ASN A 253 2.07 -16.67 19.21
C ASN A 253 0.68 -16.09 18.95
N ASP A 254 0.19 -16.15 17.71
CA ASP A 254 -1.15 -15.66 17.35
C ASP A 254 -2.28 -16.52 17.98
N GLY A 255 -1.97 -17.78 18.29
CA GLY A 255 -2.91 -18.71 18.93
C GLY A 255 -3.87 -19.40 17.95
N ARG A 256 -3.83 -19.07 16.67
CA ARG A 256 -4.63 -19.75 15.64
C ARG A 256 -3.93 -20.99 15.10
N VAL A 257 -4.70 -21.92 14.53
CA VAL A 257 -4.24 -23.28 14.18
C VAL A 257 -3.01 -23.31 13.30
N VAL A 258 -2.92 -22.48 12.25
CA VAL A 258 -1.79 -22.51 11.31
C VAL A 258 -0.49 -22.07 11.98
N SER A 259 -0.51 -20.95 12.73
CA SER A 259 0.66 -20.46 13.46
C SER A 259 1.10 -21.43 14.54
N ASN A 260 0.15 -22.02 15.30
CA ASN A 260 0.43 -23.00 16.33
C ASN A 260 1.10 -24.26 15.76
N PHE A 261 0.54 -24.81 14.69
CA PHE A 261 1.10 -26.02 14.05
C PHE A 261 2.51 -25.79 13.51
N ILE A 262 2.73 -24.64 12.86
CA ILE A 262 4.07 -24.28 12.35
C ILE A 262 5.06 -24.15 13.53
N LEU A 263 4.67 -23.46 14.60
CA LEU A 263 5.54 -23.25 15.77
C LEU A 263 5.87 -24.57 16.44
N GLN A 264 4.88 -25.39 16.74
CA GLN A 264 5.05 -26.72 17.35
C GLN A 264 5.92 -27.65 16.49
N ALA A 265 5.68 -27.68 15.19
CA ALA A 265 6.49 -28.48 14.27
C ALA A 265 7.96 -28.03 14.24
N LEU A 266 8.21 -26.71 14.24
CA LEU A 266 9.58 -26.16 14.29
C LEU A 266 10.30 -26.45 15.61
N GLN A 267 9.55 -26.57 16.71
CA GLN A 267 10.07 -26.87 18.05
C GLN A 267 10.21 -28.39 18.32
N GLY A 268 9.70 -29.22 17.40
CA GLY A 268 9.66 -30.68 17.58
C GLY A 268 8.62 -31.13 18.62
N GLU A 269 7.63 -30.27 18.90
CA GLU A 269 6.55 -30.55 19.85
C GLU A 269 5.37 -31.25 19.17
N PRO A 270 4.57 -32.03 19.92
CA PRO A 270 3.34 -32.61 19.38
C PRO A 270 2.35 -31.52 18.92
N LEU A 271 1.71 -31.74 17.78
CA LEU A 271 0.66 -30.85 17.29
C LEU A 271 -0.59 -30.95 18.17
N THR A 272 -1.08 -29.80 18.64
CA THR A 272 -2.28 -29.72 19.49
C THR A 272 -3.55 -29.69 18.67
N VAL A 273 -4.37 -30.73 18.78
CA VAL A 273 -5.70 -30.77 18.17
C VAL A 273 -6.74 -30.46 19.23
N TYR A 274 -7.56 -29.43 19.00
CA TYR A 274 -8.65 -29.06 19.90
C TYR A 274 -9.91 -29.88 19.59
N GLY A 275 -10.56 -30.43 20.63
CA GLY A 275 -11.75 -31.27 20.47
C GLY A 275 -11.44 -32.57 19.72
N THR A 276 -12.31 -32.93 18.79
CA THR A 276 -12.16 -34.15 17.94
C THR A 276 -11.36 -33.94 16.68
N GLY A 277 -11.01 -32.68 16.35
CA GLY A 277 -10.34 -32.33 15.08
C GLY A 277 -11.28 -32.34 13.85
N SER A 278 -12.60 -32.48 14.07
CA SER A 278 -13.60 -32.48 12.98
C SER A 278 -14.02 -31.10 12.50
N GLN A 279 -13.54 -30.03 13.17
CA GLN A 279 -13.87 -28.66 12.81
C GLN A 279 -13.31 -28.29 11.43
N THR A 280 -14.15 -27.68 10.62
CA THR A 280 -13.75 -27.13 9.32
C THR A 280 -13.56 -25.61 9.41
N ARG A 281 -12.63 -25.09 8.62
CA ARG A 281 -12.35 -23.63 8.53
C ARG A 281 -12.04 -23.25 7.09
N ALA A 282 -12.49 -22.06 6.70
CA ALA A 282 -12.04 -21.45 5.46
C ALA A 282 -10.71 -20.72 5.72
N PHE A 283 -9.66 -21.06 4.98
CA PHE A 283 -8.35 -20.45 5.08
C PHE A 283 -8.03 -19.63 3.84
N GLN A 284 -7.40 -18.48 4.07
CA GLN A 284 -6.96 -17.57 3.03
C GLN A 284 -5.51 -17.17 3.27
N TYR A 285 -4.68 -17.26 2.24
CA TYR A 285 -3.33 -16.67 2.28
C TYR A 285 -3.42 -15.15 2.08
N VAL A 286 -2.59 -14.41 2.82
CA VAL A 286 -2.55 -12.93 2.78
C VAL A 286 -2.03 -12.39 1.45
#